data_631f59fbcf1f575f6a4a0f74d3e3b4da
#
_entry.id   631f59fbcf1f575f6a4a0f74d3e3b4da
#
_cell.length_a   1.000
_cell.length_b   1.000
_cell.length_c   1.000
_cell.angle_alpha   90.00
_cell.angle_beta   90.00
_cell.angle_gamma   90.00
#
_symmetry.space_group_name_H-M   'P 1'
#
loop_
_entity.id
_entity.type
_entity.pdbx_description
1 polymer ?
#
loop_
_entity_poly.entity_id
_entity_poly.type
_entity_poly.pdbx_seq_one_letter_code
_entity_poly.pdbx_strand_id
1 'polypeptide(L)'
;MRTFNQYLRENGYAENTIDSYSFAICQLIDKTQSLTNQSLLAHKEWLVSSFAPKTANNRIGAINTYLDYIAFDGIRLKGVRIQQKPW
;
A
#
# COMPACT_ATOMS: atom_id res chain seq x y z
N MET A 1 -21.50 -7.60 0.85
CA MET A 1 -20.04 -7.76 0.75
C MET A 1 -19.35 -6.54 1.31
N ARG A 2 -18.38 -6.71 2.20
CA ARG A 2 -17.67 -5.57 2.77
C ARG A 2 -16.77 -4.92 1.75
N THR A 3 -16.76 -3.60 1.72
CA THR A 3 -15.77 -2.88 0.94
C THR A 3 -14.47 -2.77 1.71
N PHE A 4 -13.39 -2.43 1.02
CA PHE A 4 -12.10 -2.22 1.69
C PHE A 4 -12.19 -1.11 2.74
N ASN A 5 -12.95 -0.05 2.45
CA ASN A 5 -13.14 1.03 3.40
C ASN A 5 -13.85 0.55 4.68
N GLN A 6 -14.87 -0.29 4.53
CA GLN A 6 -15.55 -0.88 5.68
C GLN A 6 -14.61 -1.77 6.49
N TYR A 7 -13.79 -2.56 5.80
CA TYR A 7 -12.78 -3.40 6.45
C TYR A 7 -11.84 -2.55 7.30
N LEU A 8 -11.39 -1.42 6.77
CA LEU A 8 -10.49 -0.53 7.50
C LEU A 8 -11.17 0.09 8.71
N ARG A 9 -12.43 0.51 8.57
CA ARG A 9 -13.19 1.06 9.71
C ARG A 9 -13.36 0.05 10.82
N GLU A 10 -13.66 -1.19 10.47
CA GLU A 10 -13.83 -2.26 11.45
C GLU A 10 -12.53 -2.56 12.19
N ASN A 11 -11.39 -2.28 11.57
CA ASN A 11 -10.08 -2.49 12.18
C ASN A 11 -9.57 -1.25 12.91
N GLY A 12 -10.40 -0.22 13.05
CA GLY A 12 -10.06 0.94 13.87
C GLY A 12 -9.23 2.02 13.20
N TYR A 13 -9.13 2.01 11.88
CA TYR A 13 -8.38 3.05 11.17
C TYR A 13 -9.17 4.36 11.17
N ALA A 14 -8.44 5.47 11.30
CA ALA A 14 -9.04 6.81 11.21
C ALA A 14 -9.49 7.10 9.78
N GLU A 15 -10.49 7.99 9.64
CA GLU A 15 -11.02 8.34 8.31
C GLU A 15 -9.94 8.90 7.38
N ASN A 16 -9.03 9.71 7.91
CA ASN A 16 -7.92 10.24 7.10
C ASN A 16 -7.06 9.12 6.54
N THR A 17 -6.80 8.11 7.36
CA THR A 17 -6.00 6.95 6.94
C THR A 17 -6.76 6.13 5.91
N ILE A 18 -8.07 5.97 6.10
CA ILE A 18 -8.91 5.23 5.16
C ILE A 18 -8.88 5.91 3.79
N ASP A 19 -9.01 7.23 3.75
CA ASP A 19 -8.95 7.98 2.50
C ASP A 19 -7.60 7.81 1.81
N SER A 20 -6.51 7.91 2.57
CA SER A 20 -5.16 7.73 2.03
C SER A 20 -4.95 6.33 1.48
N TYR A 21 -5.43 5.33 2.21
CA TYR A 21 -5.30 3.94 1.79
C TYR A 21 -6.13 3.65 0.55
N SER A 22 -7.36 4.17 0.50
CA SER A 22 -8.21 4.04 -0.69
C SER A 22 -7.55 4.64 -1.92
N PHE A 23 -6.97 5.81 -1.77
CA PHE A 23 -6.26 6.47 -2.86
C PHE A 23 -5.08 5.63 -3.34
N ALA A 24 -4.30 5.10 -2.40
CA ALA A 24 -3.14 4.27 -2.73
C ALA A 24 -3.55 3.01 -3.52
N ILE A 25 -4.67 2.40 -3.14
CA ILE A 25 -5.15 1.20 -3.82
C ILE A 25 -5.71 1.53 -5.20
N CYS A 26 -6.43 2.64 -5.34
CA CYS A 26 -6.90 3.09 -6.66
C CYS A 26 -5.71 3.33 -7.58
N GLN A 27 -4.65 3.92 -7.08
CA GLN A 27 -3.44 4.17 -7.85
C GLN A 27 -2.78 2.85 -8.28
N LEU A 28 -2.73 1.88 -7.37
CA LEU A 28 -2.20 0.55 -7.70
C LEU A 28 -2.99 -0.11 -8.81
N ILE A 29 -4.31 -0.09 -8.72
CA ILE A 29 -5.19 -0.72 -9.70
C ILE A 29 -5.06 -0.03 -11.05
N ASP A 30 -4.95 1.29 -11.07
CA ASP A 30 -4.78 2.03 -12.32
C ASP A 30 -3.47 1.71 -13.02
N LYS A 31 -2.40 1.49 -12.26
CA LYS A 31 -1.08 1.27 -12.84
C LYS A 31 -0.80 -0.18 -13.16
N THR A 32 -1.53 -1.11 -12.56
CA THR A 32 -1.34 -2.54 -12.80
C THR A 32 -2.62 -3.12 -13.36
N GLN A 33 -2.49 -3.96 -14.38
CA GLN A 33 -3.67 -4.60 -14.96
C GLN A 33 -4.06 -5.86 -14.21
N SER A 34 -3.12 -6.43 -13.47
CA SER A 34 -3.38 -7.62 -12.68
C SER A 34 -2.46 -7.61 -11.46
N LEU A 35 -2.93 -8.23 -10.38
CA LEU A 35 -2.14 -8.32 -9.15
C LEU A 35 -1.28 -9.58 -9.20
N THR A 36 -0.01 -9.38 -9.46
CA THR A 36 0.99 -10.46 -9.44
C THR A 36 2.17 -10.01 -8.61
N ASN A 37 3.00 -10.95 -8.18
CA ASN A 37 4.22 -10.61 -7.46
C ASN A 37 5.05 -9.60 -8.26
N GLN A 38 5.15 -9.82 -9.56
CA GLN A 38 5.95 -8.97 -10.43
C GLN A 38 5.37 -7.56 -10.54
N SER A 39 4.06 -7.43 -10.69
CA SER A 39 3.43 -6.11 -10.79
C SER A 39 3.54 -5.35 -9.48
N LEU A 40 3.45 -6.04 -8.34
CA LEU A 40 3.60 -5.42 -7.04
C LEU A 40 5.02 -4.89 -6.84
N LEU A 41 6.03 -5.67 -7.22
CA LEU A 41 7.42 -5.22 -7.11
C LEU A 41 7.69 -4.02 -8.01
N ALA A 42 7.17 -4.03 -9.23
CA ALA A 42 7.32 -2.91 -10.15
C ALA A 42 6.65 -1.65 -9.60
N HIS A 43 5.46 -1.81 -9.02
CA HIS A 43 4.75 -0.69 -8.42
C HIS A 43 5.52 -0.11 -7.22
N LYS A 44 6.11 -0.99 -6.40
CA LYS A 44 6.94 -0.55 -5.28
C LYS A 44 8.12 0.29 -5.77
N GLU A 45 8.79 -0.14 -6.81
CA GLU A 45 9.92 0.61 -7.35
C GLU A 45 9.49 1.99 -7.84
N TRP A 46 8.33 2.06 -8.48
CA TRP A 46 7.77 3.34 -8.90
C TRP A 46 7.50 4.24 -7.70
N LEU A 47 6.93 3.68 -6.62
CA LEU A 47 6.66 4.46 -5.41
C LEU A 47 7.96 4.99 -4.80
N VAL A 48 8.98 4.15 -4.71
CA VAL A 48 10.24 4.51 -4.10
C VAL A 48 10.95 5.61 -4.91
N SER A 49 10.84 5.57 -6.22
CA SER A 49 11.51 6.55 -7.08
C SER A 49 10.70 7.84 -7.26
N SER A 50 9.38 7.79 -7.07
CA SER A 50 8.50 8.94 -7.33
C SER A 50 8.13 9.73 -6.08
N PHE A 51 8.24 9.12 -4.91
CA PHE A 51 7.80 9.74 -3.65
C PHE A 51 8.91 9.69 -2.61
N ALA A 52 8.79 10.57 -1.61
CA ALA A 52 9.69 10.52 -0.45
C ALA A 52 9.52 9.18 0.29
N PRO A 53 10.58 8.71 0.98
CA PRO A 53 10.50 7.40 1.67
C PRO A 53 9.31 7.27 2.61
N LYS A 54 8.97 8.32 3.34
CA LYS A 54 7.85 8.29 4.26
C LYS A 54 6.52 8.06 3.53
N THR A 55 6.32 8.75 2.42
CA THR A 55 5.11 8.60 1.60
C THR A 55 5.08 7.22 0.94
N ALA A 56 6.21 6.77 0.42
CA ALA A 56 6.30 5.45 -0.18
C ALA A 56 5.96 4.36 0.83
N ASN A 57 6.48 4.46 2.05
CA ASN A 57 6.17 3.51 3.12
C ASN A 57 4.69 3.50 3.47
N ASN A 58 4.07 4.67 3.52
CA ASN A 58 2.64 4.76 3.81
C ASN A 58 1.82 4.01 2.76
N ARG A 59 2.16 4.19 1.49
CA ARG A 59 1.46 3.53 0.38
C ARG A 59 1.73 2.03 0.35
N ILE A 60 2.96 1.62 0.67
CA ILE A 60 3.30 0.20 0.78
C ILE A 60 2.49 -0.46 1.88
N GLY A 61 2.34 0.21 3.02
CA GLY A 61 1.50 -0.28 4.11
C GLY A 61 0.05 -0.46 3.67
N ALA A 62 -0.47 0.51 2.91
CA ALA A 62 -1.83 0.43 2.39
C ALA A 62 -2.00 -0.77 1.46
N ILE A 63 -1.03 -1.00 0.59
CA ILE A 63 -1.06 -2.11 -0.36
C ILE A 63 -1.03 -3.44 0.39
N ASN A 64 -0.15 -3.58 1.38
CA ASN A 64 -0.07 -4.81 2.17
C ASN A 64 -1.39 -5.08 2.91
N THR A 65 -2.01 -4.05 3.46
CA THR A 65 -3.30 -4.17 4.13
C THR A 65 -4.38 -4.63 3.15
N TYR A 66 -4.37 -4.08 1.94
CA TYR A 66 -5.31 -4.49 0.91
C TYR A 66 -5.08 -5.96 0.50
N LEU A 67 -3.82 -6.37 0.39
CA LEU A 67 -3.49 -7.76 0.06
C LEU A 67 -3.98 -8.72 1.14
N ASP A 68 -3.90 -8.31 2.41
CA ASP A 68 -4.48 -9.09 3.50
C ASP A 68 -6.00 -9.15 3.40
N TYR A 69 -6.62 -8.04 3.03
CA TYR A 69 -8.08 -7.96 2.89
C TYR A 69 -8.58 -8.92 1.81
N ILE A 70 -7.91 -9.01 0.68
CA ILE A 70 -8.31 -9.90 -0.41
C ILE A 70 -7.73 -11.31 -0.26
N ALA A 71 -6.99 -11.56 0.80
CA ALA A 71 -6.33 -12.85 1.05
C ALA A 71 -5.41 -13.24 -0.11
N PHE A 72 -4.63 -12.28 -0.59
CA PHE A 72 -3.72 -12.51 -1.71
C PHE A 72 -2.66 -13.55 -1.33
N ASP A 73 -2.54 -14.58 -2.15
CA ASP A 73 -1.62 -15.69 -1.91
C ASP A 73 -0.30 -15.44 -2.65
N GLY A 74 0.37 -14.36 -2.30
CA GLY A 74 1.64 -13.98 -2.91
C GLY A 74 2.49 -13.21 -1.93
N ILE A 75 3.41 -12.42 -2.48
CA ILE A 75 4.35 -11.66 -1.66
C ILE A 75 3.66 -10.52 -0.93
N ARG A 76 4.37 -9.98 0.05
CA ARG A 76 4.04 -8.69 0.67
C ARG A 76 5.23 -7.77 0.43
N LEU A 77 4.95 -6.48 0.28
CA LEU A 77 6.00 -5.50 -0.01
C LEU A 77 6.71 -5.10 1.28
N LYS A 78 8.01 -4.99 1.21
CA LYS A 78 8.80 -4.49 2.34
C LYS A 78 8.91 -2.99 2.26
N GLY A 79 8.82 -2.33 3.41
CA GLY A 79 8.96 -0.88 3.46
C GLY A 79 10.38 -0.44 3.13
N VAL A 80 10.49 0.83 2.75
CA VAL A 80 11.78 1.45 2.48
C VAL A 80 12.39 1.89 3.80
N ARG A 81 13.67 1.63 3.97
CA ARG A 81 14.38 2.05 5.16
C ARG A 81 14.58 3.56 5.14
N ILE A 82 14.03 4.23 6.14
CA ILE A 82 14.24 5.66 6.31
C ILE A 82 15.54 5.82 7.09
N GLN A 83 16.56 6.36 6.42
CA GLN A 83 17.83 6.59 7.09
C GLN A 83 17.75 7.89 7.86
N GLN A 84 17.87 7.80 9.17
CA GLN A 84 18.06 8.97 10.02
C GLN A 84 19.55 9.06 10.31
N LYS A 85 20.12 10.19 9.99
CA LYS A 85 21.52 10.42 10.30
C LYS A 85 21.69 10.57 11.81
N PRO A 86 22.58 9.80 12.41
CA PRO A 86 22.82 9.93 13.86
C PRO A 86 23.74 11.10 14.15
N TRP A 87 23.16 12.16 14.58
CA TRP A 87 23.90 13.26 15.20
C TRP A 87 23.05 14.22 15.90
#